data_13b1f9c297c31abea07dd636130fbe61
#
_entry.id   13b1f9c297c31abea07dd636130fbe61
#
_cell.length_a   1.000
_cell.length_b   1.000
_cell.length_c   1.000
_cell.angle_alpha   90.00
_cell.angle_beta   90.00
_cell.angle_gamma   90.00
#
_symmetry.space_group_name_H-M   'P 1'
#
loop_
_entity.id
_entity.type
_entity.pdbx_description
1 polymer ?
#
loop_
_entity_poly.entity_id
_entity_poly.type
_entity_poly.pdbx_seq_one_letter_code
_entity_poly.pdbx_strand_id
1 'polypeptide(L)' 'MAKIRELKKGDFFTRKPLTDPKDSQVWIRGDYDRSEKKYECVNFDDANRFCYLKGETQVYTDLVF' A
#
# COMPACT_ATOMS: atom_id res chain seq x y z
N MET A 1 7.43 -10.24 -1.66
CA MET A 1 6.20 -10.31 -0.87
C MET A 1 6.50 -9.82 0.54
N ALA A 2 5.70 -8.90 1.05
CA ALA A 2 5.92 -8.31 2.37
C ALA A 2 4.58 -8.07 3.05
N LYS A 3 4.63 -7.79 4.35
CA LYS A 3 3.45 -7.34 5.09
C LYS A 3 3.46 -5.82 5.14
N ILE A 4 2.28 -5.21 5.13
CA ILE A 4 2.19 -3.74 5.12
C ILE A 4 2.93 -3.11 6.30
N ARG A 5 2.97 -3.77 7.45
CA ARG A 5 3.68 -3.28 8.63
C ARG A 5 5.20 -3.19 8.44
N GLU A 6 5.73 -3.90 7.45
CA GLU A 6 7.17 -3.91 7.17
C GLU A 6 7.58 -2.74 6.27
N LEU A 7 6.62 -2.04 5.70
CA LEU A 7 6.89 -0.91 4.83
C LEU A 7 7.07 0.36 5.65
N LYS A 8 7.80 1.32 5.07
CA LYS A 8 7.96 2.66 5.65
C LYS A 8 6.92 3.59 5.03
N LYS A 9 6.62 4.68 5.74
CA LYS A 9 5.74 5.71 5.21
C LYS A 9 6.28 6.22 3.88
N GLY A 10 5.43 6.20 2.85
CA GLY A 10 5.80 6.63 1.51
C GLY A 10 6.23 5.51 0.58
N ASP A 11 6.33 4.28 1.08
CA ASP A 11 6.69 3.14 0.23
C ASP A 11 5.53 2.78 -0.69
N PHE A 12 5.87 2.40 -1.92
CA PHE A 12 4.89 1.98 -2.91
C PHE A 12 4.66 0.47 -2.81
N PHE A 13 3.44 0.05 -3.08
CA PHE A 13 3.12 -1.37 -3.12
C PHE A 13 1.89 -1.61 -3.98
N THR A 14 1.66 -2.88 -4.33
CA THR A 14 0.42 -3.32 -4.95
C THR A 14 -0.23 -4.37 -4.06
N ARG A 15 -1.54 -4.52 -4.19
CA ARG A 15 -2.29 -5.51 -3.40
C ARG A 15 -2.28 -6.89 -4.04
N LYS A 16 -1.81 -6.99 -5.28
CA LYS A 16 -1.69 -8.23 -6.04
C LYS A 16 -0.31 -8.30 -6.68
N PRO A 17 0.20 -9.50 -6.97
CA PRO A 17 1.48 -9.63 -7.67
C PRO A 17 1.30 -9.26 -9.14
N LEU A 18 1.65 -8.00 -9.46
CA LEU A 18 1.52 -7.46 -10.82
C LEU A 18 2.91 -7.25 -11.40
N THR A 19 3.09 -7.68 -12.65
CA THR A 19 4.36 -7.55 -13.34
C THR A 19 4.58 -6.12 -13.84
N ASP A 20 3.53 -5.49 -14.34
CA ASP A 20 3.59 -4.14 -14.90
C ASP A 20 2.36 -3.37 -14.44
N PRO A 21 2.32 -2.95 -13.17
CA PRO A 21 1.12 -2.33 -12.63
C PRO A 21 0.87 -0.95 -13.22
N LYS A 22 -0.41 -0.65 -13.45
CA LYS A 22 -0.82 0.70 -13.83
C LYS A 22 -0.79 1.58 -12.58
N ASP A 23 -0.70 2.91 -12.78
CA ASP A 23 -0.67 3.85 -11.67
C ASP A 23 -1.85 3.66 -10.72
N SER A 24 -3.04 3.38 -11.26
CA SER A 24 -4.24 3.15 -10.46
C SER A 24 -4.18 1.87 -9.60
N GLN A 25 -3.22 1.01 -9.85
CA GLN A 25 -3.04 -0.23 -9.10
C GLN A 25 -1.95 -0.11 -8.04
N VAL A 26 -1.26 1.02 -7.98
CA VAL A 26 -0.17 1.27 -7.03
C VAL A 26 -0.70 2.06 -5.85
N TRP A 27 -0.32 1.65 -4.66
CA TRP A 27 -0.70 2.31 -3.42
C TRP A 27 0.54 2.80 -2.68
N ILE A 28 0.34 3.83 -1.86
CA ILE A 28 1.40 4.42 -1.04
C ILE A 28 1.03 4.18 0.42
N ARG A 29 1.96 3.60 1.16
CA ARG A 29 1.75 3.37 2.59
C ARG A 29 1.81 4.72 3.32
N GLY A 30 0.73 5.04 4.02
CA GLY A 30 0.62 6.26 4.82
C GLY A 30 0.82 6.00 6.31
N ASP A 31 0.13 6.77 7.13
CA ASP A 31 0.27 6.70 8.58
C ASP A 31 -0.48 5.50 9.17
N TYR A 32 -0.01 5.06 10.34
CA TYR A 32 -0.68 4.03 11.09
C TYR A 32 -1.78 4.64 11.97
N ASP A 33 -3.00 4.12 11.85
CA ASP A 33 -4.12 4.55 12.68
C ASP A 33 -4.21 3.64 13.91
N ARG A 34 -3.85 4.19 15.06
CA ARG A 34 -3.85 3.45 16.31
C ARG A 34 -5.25 3.06 16.78
N SER A 35 -6.24 3.89 16.48
CA SER A 35 -7.63 3.61 16.87
C SER A 35 -8.17 2.40 16.17
N GLU A 36 -7.92 2.30 14.88
CA GLU A 36 -8.40 1.19 14.05
C GLU A 36 -7.38 0.06 13.95
N LYS A 37 -6.14 0.29 14.38
CA LYS A 37 -5.01 -0.65 14.26
C LYS A 37 -4.78 -1.05 12.81
N LYS A 38 -4.88 -0.08 11.91
CA LYS A 38 -4.70 -0.27 10.47
C LYS A 38 -3.80 0.81 9.91
N TYR A 39 -3.18 0.49 8.78
CA TYR A 39 -2.36 1.45 8.05
C TYR A 39 -3.22 2.13 6.98
N GLU A 40 -3.18 3.46 6.95
CA GLU A 40 -3.81 4.24 5.91
C GLU A 40 -2.95 4.17 4.66
N CYS A 41 -3.56 3.85 3.53
CA CYS A 41 -2.88 3.76 2.25
C CYS A 41 -3.61 4.63 1.23
N VAL A 42 -2.84 5.36 0.44
CA VAL A 42 -3.38 6.28 -0.55
C VAL A 42 -3.06 5.76 -1.95
N ASN A 43 -4.01 5.87 -2.87
CA ASN A 43 -3.79 5.45 -4.25
C ASN A 43 -2.81 6.41 -4.93
N PHE A 44 -1.88 5.86 -5.70
CA PHE A 44 -0.84 6.64 -6.38
C PHE A 44 -1.44 7.59 -7.43
N ASP A 45 -2.44 7.12 -8.16
CA ASP A 45 -3.07 7.87 -9.23
C ASP A 45 -4.12 8.86 -8.75
N ASP A 46 -4.77 8.56 -7.62
CA ASP A 46 -5.87 9.39 -7.09
C ASP A 46 -5.73 9.55 -5.58
N ALA A 47 -5.27 10.71 -5.16
CA ALA A 47 -5.06 11.01 -3.75
C ALA A 47 -6.35 11.01 -2.92
N ASN A 48 -7.51 11.08 -3.57
CA ASN A 48 -8.80 11.02 -2.87
C ASN A 48 -9.25 9.57 -2.62
N ARG A 49 -8.57 8.60 -3.23
CA ARG A 49 -8.83 7.19 -2.97
C ARG A 49 -7.85 6.66 -1.93
N PHE A 50 -8.39 6.19 -0.85
CA PHE A 50 -7.55 5.61 0.20
C PHE A 50 -8.24 4.39 0.78
N CYS A 51 -7.43 3.54 1.43
CA CYS A 51 -7.94 2.36 2.11
C CYS A 51 -7.16 2.14 3.40
N TYR A 52 -7.69 1.27 4.25
CA TYR A 52 -7.03 0.90 5.50
C TYR A 52 -6.74 -0.59 5.46
N LEU A 53 -5.50 -0.96 5.75
CA LEU A 53 -5.05 -2.34 5.74
C LEU A 53 -4.46 -2.70 7.09
N LYS A 54 -4.79 -3.89 7.57
CA LYS A 54 -4.21 -4.42 8.80
C LYS A 54 -2.72 -4.70 8.58
N GLY A 55 -1.93 -4.57 9.66
CA GLY A 55 -0.48 -4.73 9.57
C GLY A 55 -0.02 -6.08 9.01
N GLU A 56 -0.85 -7.11 9.10
CA GLU A 56 -0.54 -8.45 8.61
C GLU A 56 -0.92 -8.67 7.15
N THR A 57 -1.54 -7.67 6.50
CA THR A 57 -1.94 -7.78 5.10
C THR A 57 -0.70 -7.95 4.24
N GLN A 58 -0.70 -8.97 3.39
CA GLN A 58 0.38 -9.18 2.44
C GLN A 58 0.27 -8.20 1.28
N VAL A 59 1.40 -7.60 0.93
CA VAL A 59 1.50 -6.68 -0.19
C VAL A 59 2.72 -7.03 -1.02
N TYR A 60 2.81 -6.47 -2.21
CA TYR A 60 3.87 -6.77 -3.16
C TYR A 60 4.62 -5.49 -3.49
N THR A 61 5.93 -5.51 -3.30
CA THR A 61 6.80 -4.33 -3.45
C THR A 61 7.75 -4.41 -4.64
N ASP A 62 7.72 -5.50 -5.39
CA ASP A 62 8.56 -5.68 -6.57
C ASP A 62 7.93 -4.96 -7.75
N LEU A 63 7.95 -3.63 -7.67
CA LEU A 63 7.33 -2.78 -8.69
C LEU A 63 8.38 -2.34 -9.70
N VAL A 64 8.05 -2.47 -10.96
CA VAL A 64 8.86 -1.97 -12.07
C VAL A 64 8.04 -0.89 -12.77
N PHE A 65 8.56 0.32 -12.73
CA PHE A 65 7.92 1.45 -13.39
C PHE A 65 8.64 1.82 -14.68
#